data_9f85c9c25e4fac4f4663f81003b80ea7
#
_entry.id   9f85c9c25e4fac4f4663f81003b80ea7
#
_cell.length_a   1.000
_cell.length_b   1.000
_cell.length_c   1.000
_cell.angle_alpha   90.00
_cell.angle_beta   90.00
_cell.angle_gamma   90.00
#
_symmetry.space_group_name_H-M   'P 1'
#
loop_
_entity.id
_entity.type
_entity.pdbx_description
1 polymer ?
#
loop_
_entity_poly.entity_id
_entity_poly.type
_entity_poly.pdbx_seq_one_letter_code
_entity_poly.pdbx_strand_id
1 'polypeptide(L)'
;MNKSELIDAIAAKADLSKVASSKALDAVLDTIVQAVAKDDNVSLVGFGSFKSAARAAREGKNPKTGEKIKIAATTVPKFSAGATFKAVVVAAHTKGKKKK
;
A
#
# COMPACT_ATOMS: atom_id res chain seq x y z
N MET A 1 -6.00 -12.30 -3.49
CA MET A 1 -6.61 -11.54 -4.61
C MET A 1 -5.51 -10.90 -5.43
N ASN A 2 -5.53 -11.10 -6.71
CA ASN A 2 -4.56 -10.46 -7.60
C ASN A 2 -5.21 -9.27 -8.31
N LYS A 3 -4.45 -8.60 -9.17
CA LYS A 3 -4.95 -7.40 -9.85
C LYS A 3 -6.18 -7.71 -10.70
N SER A 4 -6.17 -8.83 -11.38
CA SER A 4 -7.29 -9.24 -12.24
C SER A 4 -8.58 -9.40 -11.44
N GLU A 5 -8.49 -10.06 -10.30
CA GLU A 5 -9.62 -10.25 -9.43
C GLU A 5 -10.10 -8.94 -8.81
N LEU A 6 -9.16 -8.05 -8.52
CA LEU A 6 -9.50 -6.74 -8.01
C LEU A 6 -10.27 -5.92 -9.06
N ILE A 7 -9.84 -5.99 -10.32
CA ILE A 7 -10.53 -5.32 -11.40
C ILE A 7 -11.97 -5.85 -11.55
N ASP A 8 -12.15 -7.17 -11.46
CA ASP A 8 -13.48 -7.75 -11.53
C ASP A 8 -14.38 -7.24 -10.40
N ALA A 9 -13.84 -7.17 -9.20
CA ALA A 9 -14.60 -6.67 -8.05
C ALA A 9 -14.97 -5.19 -8.22
N ILE A 10 -14.04 -4.39 -8.72
CA ILE A 10 -14.29 -2.97 -8.96
C ILE A 10 -15.39 -2.80 -10.01
N ALA A 11 -15.30 -3.57 -11.09
CA ALA A 11 -16.29 -3.51 -12.15
C ALA A 11 -17.69 -3.79 -11.62
N ALA A 12 -17.83 -4.80 -10.77
CA ALA A 12 -19.10 -5.15 -10.17
C ALA A 12 -19.62 -4.06 -9.24
N LYS A 13 -18.75 -3.54 -8.38
CA LYS A 13 -19.16 -2.55 -7.38
C LYS A 13 -19.45 -1.17 -7.99
N ALA A 14 -18.68 -0.79 -8.98
CA ALA A 14 -18.82 0.54 -9.57
C ALA A 14 -19.74 0.54 -10.80
N ASP A 15 -20.22 -0.64 -11.17
CA ASP A 15 -21.08 -0.79 -12.36
C ASP A 15 -20.37 -0.28 -13.61
N LEU A 16 -19.12 -0.72 -13.76
CA LEU A 16 -18.28 -0.36 -14.90
C LEU A 16 -17.88 -1.60 -15.67
N SER A 17 -17.46 -1.41 -16.92
CA SER A 17 -16.86 -2.50 -17.66
C SER A 17 -15.50 -2.84 -17.07
N LYS A 18 -15.01 -4.01 -17.39
CA LYS A 18 -13.67 -4.43 -16.91
C LYS A 18 -12.58 -3.53 -17.49
N VAL A 19 -12.75 -3.11 -18.74
CA VAL A 19 -11.80 -2.19 -19.39
C VAL A 19 -11.77 -0.85 -18.66
N ALA A 20 -12.93 -0.28 -18.37
CA ALA A 20 -12.98 0.99 -17.65
C ALA A 20 -12.44 0.86 -16.24
N SER A 21 -12.75 -0.25 -15.56
CA SER A 21 -12.24 -0.51 -14.21
C SER A 21 -10.73 -0.67 -14.20
N SER A 22 -10.18 -1.35 -15.20
CA SER A 22 -8.74 -1.51 -15.32
C SER A 22 -8.04 -0.16 -15.51
N LYS A 23 -8.58 0.66 -16.38
CA LYS A 23 -8.02 2.00 -16.62
C LYS A 23 -8.11 2.86 -15.37
N ALA A 24 -9.23 2.80 -14.68
CA ALA A 24 -9.42 3.60 -13.46
C ALA A 24 -8.43 3.15 -12.37
N LEU A 25 -8.26 1.85 -12.21
CA LEU A 25 -7.33 1.33 -11.22
C LEU A 25 -5.89 1.72 -11.54
N ASP A 26 -5.50 1.58 -12.80
CA ASP A 26 -4.15 1.96 -13.22
C ASP A 26 -3.91 3.44 -13.00
N ALA A 27 -4.90 4.29 -13.29
CA ALA A 27 -4.78 5.72 -13.07
C ALA A 27 -4.63 6.05 -11.58
N VAL A 28 -5.40 5.38 -10.72
CA VAL A 28 -5.31 5.58 -9.28
C VAL A 28 -3.93 5.21 -8.77
N LEU A 29 -3.46 4.03 -9.15
CA LEU A 29 -2.15 3.56 -8.70
C LEU A 29 -1.01 4.44 -9.18
N ASP A 30 -1.06 4.83 -10.45
CA ASP A 30 -0.03 5.69 -11.02
C ASP A 30 -0.02 7.07 -10.35
N THR A 31 -1.20 7.63 -10.12
CA THR A 31 -1.32 8.93 -9.47
C THR A 31 -0.75 8.89 -8.05
N ILE A 32 -1.05 7.84 -7.31
CA ILE A 32 -0.53 7.68 -5.95
C ILE A 32 0.99 7.55 -5.98
N VAL A 33 1.51 6.73 -6.88
CA VAL A 33 2.94 6.52 -7.00
C VAL A 33 3.66 7.85 -7.30
N GLN A 34 3.13 8.62 -8.24
CA GLN A 34 3.75 9.87 -8.62
C GLN A 34 3.67 10.92 -7.52
N ALA A 35 2.53 10.97 -6.82
CA ALA A 35 2.39 11.92 -5.71
C ALA A 35 3.38 11.61 -4.60
N VAL A 36 3.48 10.35 -4.21
CA VAL A 36 4.41 9.94 -3.15
C VAL A 36 5.86 10.18 -3.58
N ALA A 37 6.16 9.95 -4.85
CA ALA A 37 7.50 10.20 -5.38
C ALA A 37 7.90 11.67 -5.30
N LYS A 38 6.92 12.56 -5.29
CA LYS A 38 7.16 14.01 -5.15
C LYS A 38 7.04 14.48 -3.70
N ASP A 39 7.07 13.56 -2.76
CA ASP A 39 6.92 13.83 -1.33
C ASP A 39 5.56 14.43 -0.97
N ASP A 40 4.56 14.17 -1.78
CA ASP A 40 3.21 14.57 -1.48
C ASP A 40 2.49 13.45 -0.75
N ASN A 41 1.56 13.80 0.10
CA ASN A 41 0.76 12.81 0.82
C ASN A 41 -0.56 12.59 0.11
N VAL A 42 -0.97 11.34 0.03
CA VAL A 42 -2.28 10.99 -0.52
C VAL A 42 -3.11 10.46 0.64
N SER A 43 -4.12 11.21 1.03
CA SER A 43 -4.96 10.87 2.17
C SER A 43 -6.36 10.52 1.68
N LEU A 44 -6.81 9.32 2.02
CA LEU A 44 -8.12 8.83 1.62
C LEU A 44 -8.95 8.59 2.87
N VAL A 45 -9.97 9.44 3.04
CA VAL A 45 -10.83 9.37 4.23
C VAL A 45 -11.47 7.99 4.33
N GLY A 46 -11.36 7.38 5.49
CA GLY A 46 -11.94 6.07 5.73
C GLY A 46 -11.10 4.90 5.24
N PHE A 47 -9.98 5.18 4.58
CA PHE A 47 -9.12 4.13 4.04
C PHE A 47 -7.72 4.18 4.65
N GLY A 48 -7.02 5.28 4.47
CA GLY A 48 -5.66 5.43 4.96
C GLY A 48 -4.93 6.49 4.19
N SER A 49 -3.63 6.58 4.43
CA SER A 49 -2.82 7.57 3.74
C SER A 49 -1.52 6.94 3.24
N PHE A 50 -1.06 7.48 2.11
CA PHE A 50 0.21 7.10 1.51
C PHE A 50 1.14 8.28 1.60
N LYS A 51 2.38 8.04 1.97
CA LYS A 51 3.38 9.09 2.06
C LYS A 51 4.76 8.50 1.86
N SER A 52 5.73 9.37 1.65
CA SER A 52 7.12 8.94 1.61
C SER A 52 7.70 8.99 3.01
N ALA A 53 8.63 8.10 3.29
CA ALA A 53 9.33 8.08 4.57
C ALA A 53 10.81 7.99 4.28
N ALA A 54 11.57 8.94 4.82
CA ALA A 54 13.01 8.94 4.66
C ALA A 54 13.62 7.93 5.61
N ARG A 55 14.60 7.19 5.11
CA ARG A 55 15.37 6.28 5.93
C ARG A 55 16.83 6.72 5.90
N ALA A 56 17.41 6.90 7.08
CA ALA A 56 18.79 7.31 7.19
C ALA A 56 19.71 6.20 6.71
N ALA A 57 20.90 6.58 6.27
CA ALA A 57 21.93 5.61 5.92
C ALA A 57 22.29 4.81 7.16
N ARG A 58 22.57 3.54 6.97
CA ARG A 58 22.92 2.66 8.08
C ARG A 58 23.83 1.55 7.59
N GLU A 59 24.39 0.82 8.54
CA GLU A 59 25.20 -0.33 8.22
C GLU A 59 24.39 -1.60 8.40
N GLY A 60 24.53 -2.50 7.47
CA GLY A 60 23.93 -3.81 7.57
C GLY A 60 24.98 -4.87 7.47
N LYS A 61 24.56 -6.11 7.45
CA LYS A 61 25.45 -7.25 7.36
C LYS A 61 24.96 -8.18 6.26
N ASN A 62 25.90 -8.59 5.42
CA ASN A 62 25.56 -9.59 4.40
C ASN A 62 25.39 -10.95 5.07
N PRO A 63 24.20 -11.53 5.04
CA PRO A 63 23.96 -12.80 5.72
C PRO A 63 24.77 -13.97 5.15
N LYS A 64 25.24 -13.86 3.91
CA LYS A 64 26.03 -14.92 3.31
C LYS A 64 27.50 -14.87 3.67
N THR A 65 28.06 -13.68 3.71
CA THR A 65 29.49 -13.51 3.94
C THR A 65 29.83 -12.95 5.30
N GLY A 66 28.85 -12.35 5.97
CA GLY A 66 29.07 -11.69 7.24
C GLY A 66 29.74 -10.34 7.12
N GLU A 67 29.97 -9.89 5.90
CA GLU A 67 30.62 -8.60 5.68
C GLU A 67 29.66 -7.46 5.93
N LYS A 68 30.23 -6.35 6.41
CA LYS A 68 29.44 -5.15 6.61
C LYS A 68 29.18 -4.48 5.28
N ILE A 69 27.95 -4.06 5.10
CA ILE A 69 27.57 -3.30 3.91
C ILE A 69 26.92 -2.00 4.37
N LYS A 70 27.13 -0.97 3.57
CA LYS A 70 26.49 0.31 3.83
C LYS A 70 25.21 0.42 3.05
N ILE A 71 24.13 0.70 3.78
CA ILE A 71 22.84 0.94 3.16
C ILE A 71 22.66 2.44 3.07
N ALA A 72 22.62 2.95 1.85
CA ALA A 72 22.51 4.39 1.63
C ALA A 72 21.17 4.92 2.13
N ALA A 73 21.16 6.20 2.44
CA ALA A 73 19.92 6.87 2.78
C ALA A 73 18.96 6.77 1.59
N THR A 74 17.70 6.53 1.86
CA THR A 74 16.71 6.38 0.81
C THR A 74 15.36 6.87 1.30
N THR A 75 14.44 7.05 0.35
CA THR A 75 13.06 7.41 0.65
C THR A 75 12.18 6.31 0.12
N VAL A 76 11.30 5.81 0.96
CA VAL A 76 10.43 4.70 0.60
C VAL A 76 8.97 5.09 0.79
N PRO A 77 8.05 4.47 0.03
CA PRO A 77 6.63 4.69 0.25
C PRO A 77 6.17 4.02 1.53
N LYS A 78 5.23 4.66 2.20
CA LYS A 78 4.66 4.12 3.42
C LYS A 78 3.15 4.29 3.39
N PHE A 79 2.44 3.25 3.80
CA PHE A 79 0.99 3.29 3.91
C PHE A 79 0.60 3.18 5.38
N SER A 80 -0.28 4.09 5.81
CA SER A 80 -0.86 4.05 7.15
C SER A 80 -2.35 3.81 7.03
N ALA A 81 -2.83 2.71 7.57
CA ALA A 81 -4.25 2.40 7.50
C ALA A 81 -5.05 3.38 8.36
N GLY A 82 -6.19 3.81 7.85
CA GLY A 82 -7.08 4.67 8.60
C GLY A 82 -7.84 3.90 9.67
N ALA A 83 -8.45 4.65 10.59
CA ALA A 83 -9.19 4.03 11.70
C ALA A 83 -10.32 3.14 11.20
N THR A 84 -11.04 3.59 10.18
CA THR A 84 -12.14 2.81 9.62
C THR A 84 -11.66 1.50 9.01
N PHE A 85 -10.57 1.56 8.25
CA PHE A 85 -9.98 0.37 7.64
C PHE A 85 -9.54 -0.61 8.73
N LYS A 86 -8.84 -0.11 9.73
CA LYS A 86 -8.38 -0.95 10.83
C LYS A 86 -9.55 -1.61 11.56
N ALA A 87 -10.60 -0.83 11.81
CA ALA A 87 -11.77 -1.34 12.51
C ALA A 87 -12.44 -2.48 11.74
N VAL A 88 -12.56 -2.34 10.44
CA VAL A 88 -13.18 -3.37 9.60
C VAL A 88 -12.33 -4.65 9.62
N VAL A 89 -11.02 -4.51 9.52
CA VAL A 89 -10.14 -5.68 9.53
C VAL A 89 -10.18 -6.38 10.89
N VAL A 90 -10.12 -5.61 11.95
CA VAL A 90 -10.18 -6.18 13.31
C VAL A 90 -11.50 -6.90 13.54
N ALA A 91 -12.61 -6.28 13.14
CA ALA A 91 -13.93 -6.90 13.31
C ALA A 91 -14.03 -8.22 12.54
N ALA A 92 -13.50 -8.26 11.32
CA ALA A 92 -13.55 -9.47 10.51
C ALA A 92 -12.76 -10.62 11.13
N HIS A 93 -11.64 -10.32 11.78
CA HIS A 93 -10.81 -11.35 12.39
C HIS A 93 -11.23 -11.71 13.81
N THR A 94 -11.80 -10.74 14.54
CA THR A 94 -12.25 -10.99 15.90
C THR A 94 -13.47 -11.90 15.92
N LYS A 95 -14.28 -11.79 14.95
CA LYS A 95 -15.51 -12.55 14.86
C LYS A 95 -15.27 -14.06 14.84
N GLY A 96 -14.19 -14.47 14.28
CA GLY A 96 -13.86 -15.88 14.21
C GLY A 96 -13.18 -16.38 15.44
N LYS A 97 -12.61 -15.76 16.16
CA LYS A 97 -11.83 -16.27 17.20
C LYS A 97 -10.42 -15.88 17.38
N LYS A 98 -10.13 -16.31 16.87
CA LYS A 98 -9.06 -16.01 16.89
C LYS A 98 -8.00 -15.59 16.72
N LYS A 99 -7.44 -15.75 16.74
CA LYS A 99 -6.44 -15.41 16.51
C LYS A 99 -5.49 -15.09 16.35
N LYS A 100 -5.06 -15.06 16.21
CA LYS A 100 -4.08 -14.84 16.06
C LYS A 100 -3.55 -14.49 16.07
#